data_58df32bc8831330ad91e8e189c5d06d8
#
_entry.id   58df32bc8831330ad91e8e189c5d06d8
#
_cell.length_a   1.000
_cell.length_b   1.000
_cell.length_c   1.000
_cell.angle_alpha   90.00
_cell.angle_beta   90.00
_cell.angle_gamma   90.00
#
_symmetry.space_group_name_H-M   'P 1'
#
loop_
_entity.id
_entity.type
_entity.pdbx_description
1 polymer ?
#
loop_
_entity_poly.entity_id
_entity_poly.type
_entity_poly.pdbx_seq_one_letter_code
_entity_poly.pdbx_strand_id
1 'polypeptide(L)'
;LPGAAPAQLHATGDDDLQYAVDRLIERHRDIGHFAAHLDPLSSAPPAPPELEPEAMGITEGQMDTIVNPRGLRVEGEPTVRNVLAALRRAWCHTVGAELGHIRDLEKRNWLQEQVEALPHASDLDDETRRRILRELVQATGLEQFLMRRYIGKKWFSLEGNEALIPVLNELLVISSADKVEELAFGMAHRGRINVLVNILEKSYEQLFTEFEESWAEDFVKGGGDVKYHRGYSSDIITDAGAPLHLSMSSNPSHLEWGHPVTLGRARAKQRLRNDDDRRRCVPVLIHGDASFPGQGIVQETMNLAALDGYTVGGSIHIIINNQIGFTADPEDLFTGRYCTDVARGYDAPIFHVNGHDPETCIQIMRLAYAYRQRYHQDVVIDLYGYRKYGHNETEEPAFTQPMM
;
A
#
# COMPACT_ATOMS: atom_id res chain seq x y z
N LEU A 1 41.87 -14.63 -1.51
CA LEU A 1 42.20 -14.76 -0.09
C LEU A 1 40.98 -15.25 0.64
N PRO A 2 41.02 -16.33 1.44
CA PRO A 2 39.86 -16.78 2.23
C PRO A 2 39.59 -15.74 3.30
N GLY A 3 38.37 -15.19 3.32
CA GLY A 3 37.91 -14.24 4.32
C GLY A 3 37.91 -14.89 5.71
N ALA A 4 38.59 -14.27 6.65
CA ALA A 4 38.48 -14.59 8.05
C ALA A 4 37.03 -14.36 8.48
N ALA A 5 36.40 -15.35 9.10
CA ALA A 5 35.12 -15.17 9.72
C ALA A 5 35.20 -14.01 10.74
N PRO A 6 34.22 -13.12 10.81
CA PRO A 6 34.25 -12.04 11.79
C PRO A 6 34.34 -12.66 13.20
N ALA A 7 35.24 -12.13 14.02
CA ALA A 7 35.38 -12.54 15.40
C ALA A 7 34.02 -12.34 16.10
N GLN A 8 33.46 -13.39 16.67
CA GLN A 8 32.27 -13.32 17.51
C GLN A 8 32.61 -12.51 18.78
N LEU A 9 32.17 -11.27 18.81
CA LEU A 9 32.17 -10.46 20.02
C LEU A 9 31.06 -10.97 20.94
N HIS A 10 31.43 -11.65 22.02
CA HIS A 10 30.50 -12.03 23.07
C HIS A 10 30.30 -10.82 24.00
N ALA A 11 29.06 -10.39 24.18
CA ALA A 11 28.69 -9.40 25.18
C ALA A 11 28.96 -9.96 26.59
N THR A 12 29.91 -9.38 27.32
CA THR A 12 30.39 -9.92 28.61
C THR A 12 30.00 -9.09 29.83
N GLY A 13 29.32 -7.94 29.66
CA GLY A 13 28.80 -7.08 30.73
C GLY A 13 27.39 -6.56 30.40
N ASP A 14 26.73 -5.96 31.40
CA ASP A 14 25.38 -5.40 31.23
C ASP A 14 25.35 -4.28 30.15
N ASP A 15 26.38 -3.45 30.07
CA ASP A 15 26.53 -2.42 29.06
C ASP A 15 26.75 -3.02 27.66
N ASP A 16 27.51 -4.10 27.56
CA ASP A 16 27.73 -4.82 26.30
C ASP A 16 26.46 -5.50 25.80
N LEU A 17 25.66 -6.09 26.72
CA LEU A 17 24.36 -6.67 26.39
C LEU A 17 23.38 -5.60 25.91
N GLN A 18 23.30 -4.46 26.59
CA GLN A 18 22.43 -3.37 26.18
C GLN A 18 22.82 -2.85 24.79
N TYR A 19 24.11 -2.69 24.52
CA TYR A 19 24.59 -2.30 23.19
C TYR A 19 24.20 -3.32 22.10
N ALA A 20 24.30 -4.60 22.39
CA ALA A 20 23.89 -5.66 21.48
C ALA A 20 22.36 -5.63 21.20
N VAL A 21 21.55 -5.36 22.23
CA VAL A 21 20.09 -5.17 22.10
C VAL A 21 19.76 -3.91 21.29
N ASP A 22 20.45 -2.79 21.52
CA ASP A 22 20.26 -1.56 20.76
C ASP A 22 20.52 -1.81 19.26
N ARG A 23 21.58 -2.55 18.93
CA ARG A 23 21.86 -2.96 17.54
C ARG A 23 20.78 -3.89 16.98
N LEU A 24 20.24 -4.81 17.76
CA LEU A 24 19.17 -5.70 17.34
C LEU A 24 17.91 -4.92 17.02
N ILE A 25 17.57 -3.90 17.83
CA ILE A 25 16.45 -2.98 17.57
C ILE A 25 16.67 -2.23 16.24
N GLU A 26 17.85 -1.64 16.06
CA GLU A 26 18.18 -0.91 14.83
C GLU A 26 18.11 -1.81 13.59
N ARG A 27 18.60 -3.04 13.68
CA ARG A 27 18.52 -3.98 12.55
C ARG A 27 17.10 -4.36 12.19
N HIS A 28 16.23 -4.60 13.16
CA HIS A 28 14.82 -4.85 12.86
C HIS A 28 14.15 -3.65 12.18
N ARG A 29 14.45 -2.42 12.61
CA ARG A 29 13.96 -1.18 11.99
C ARG A 29 14.49 -0.95 10.58
N ASP A 30 15.69 -1.45 10.28
CA ASP A 30 16.35 -1.27 8.99
C ASP A 30 15.98 -2.36 7.97
N ILE A 31 16.05 -3.62 8.37
CA ILE A 31 15.87 -4.77 7.46
C ILE A 31 14.78 -5.78 7.90
N GLY A 32 13.98 -5.47 8.92
CA GLY A 32 12.92 -6.38 9.41
C GLY A 32 11.92 -6.76 8.32
N HIS A 33 11.66 -5.84 7.37
CA HIS A 33 10.79 -6.08 6.22
C HIS A 33 11.27 -7.25 5.32
N PHE A 34 12.55 -7.68 5.40
CA PHE A 34 13.02 -8.85 4.67
C PHE A 34 12.51 -10.16 5.25
N ALA A 35 12.10 -10.16 6.51
CA ALA A 35 11.50 -11.32 7.18
C ALA A 35 9.96 -11.26 7.21
N ALA A 36 9.35 -10.19 6.69
CA ALA A 36 7.90 -10.04 6.67
C ALA A 36 7.25 -11.01 5.66
N HIS A 37 6.15 -11.62 6.07
CA HIS A 37 5.34 -12.51 5.23
C HIS A 37 4.40 -11.69 4.34
N LEU A 38 4.92 -11.18 3.24
CA LEU A 38 4.22 -10.28 2.33
C LEU A 38 3.42 -11.01 1.26
N ASP A 39 4.00 -12.07 0.68
CA ASP A 39 3.35 -12.81 -0.39
C ASP A 39 2.30 -13.80 0.16
N PRO A 40 1.00 -13.61 -0.17
CA PRO A 40 -0.06 -14.46 0.32
C PRO A 40 -0.02 -15.91 -0.21
N LEU A 41 0.73 -16.17 -1.28
CA LEU A 41 0.82 -17.50 -1.92
C LEU A 41 2.06 -18.28 -1.49
N SER A 42 2.97 -17.68 -0.74
CA SER A 42 4.19 -18.32 -0.26
C SER A 42 4.18 -18.54 1.25
N SER A 43 5.11 -19.32 1.75
CA SER A 43 5.43 -19.34 3.18
C SER A 43 6.22 -18.10 3.58
N ALA A 44 6.20 -17.75 4.88
CA ALA A 44 7.04 -16.67 5.38
C ALA A 44 8.52 -16.91 5.02
N PRO A 45 9.23 -15.88 4.53
CA PRO A 45 10.65 -16.01 4.19
C PRO A 45 11.48 -16.31 5.45
N PRO A 46 12.62 -17.01 5.33
CA PRO A 46 13.54 -17.16 6.44
C PRO A 46 14.06 -15.80 6.88
N ALA A 47 14.14 -15.58 8.20
CA ALA A 47 14.70 -14.34 8.71
C ALA A 47 16.19 -14.22 8.32
N PRO A 48 16.65 -13.04 7.89
CA PRO A 48 18.08 -12.79 7.73
C PRO A 48 18.83 -13.05 9.03
N PRO A 49 20.03 -13.67 8.96
CA PRO A 49 20.83 -13.95 10.16
C PRO A 49 21.11 -12.71 11.02
N GLU A 50 21.15 -11.53 10.42
CA GLU A 50 21.36 -10.26 11.09
C GLU A 50 20.21 -9.84 12.02
N LEU A 51 19.06 -10.50 11.94
CA LEU A 51 17.90 -10.28 12.82
C LEU A 51 17.88 -11.25 14.01
N GLU A 52 18.81 -12.20 14.04
CA GLU A 52 18.89 -13.16 15.13
C GLU A 52 19.81 -12.65 16.27
N PRO A 53 19.46 -12.91 17.54
CA PRO A 53 20.26 -12.46 18.71
C PRO A 53 21.71 -12.89 18.64
N GLU A 54 21.99 -14.09 18.13
CA GLU A 54 23.33 -14.65 18.01
C GLU A 54 24.23 -13.80 17.13
N ALA A 55 23.69 -13.14 16.09
CA ALA A 55 24.46 -12.24 15.23
C ALA A 55 24.94 -10.98 15.98
N MET A 56 24.27 -10.62 17.07
CA MET A 56 24.68 -9.54 17.98
C MET A 56 25.56 -10.02 19.13
N GLY A 57 25.85 -11.32 19.19
CA GLY A 57 26.62 -11.94 20.29
C GLY A 57 25.79 -12.20 21.54
N ILE A 58 24.47 -12.13 21.47
CA ILE A 58 23.55 -12.44 22.57
C ILE A 58 23.40 -13.98 22.66
N THR A 59 23.62 -14.53 23.83
CA THR A 59 23.51 -15.98 24.07
C THR A 59 22.14 -16.33 24.66
N GLU A 60 21.72 -17.60 24.51
CA GLU A 60 20.45 -18.08 25.11
C GLU A 60 20.38 -17.83 26.63
N GLY A 61 21.50 -17.91 27.35
CA GLY A 61 21.55 -17.60 28.78
C GLY A 61 21.23 -16.14 29.15
N GLN A 62 21.27 -15.24 28.19
CA GLN A 62 21.00 -13.80 28.38
C GLN A 62 19.58 -13.41 27.97
N MET A 63 18.80 -14.30 27.34
CA MET A 63 17.48 -13.99 26.78
C MET A 63 16.47 -13.52 27.84
N ASP A 64 16.61 -13.93 29.09
CA ASP A 64 15.70 -13.54 30.16
C ASP A 64 16.24 -12.37 31.04
N THR A 65 17.33 -11.72 30.57
CA THR A 65 17.89 -10.53 31.24
C THR A 65 17.02 -9.30 30.87
N ILE A 66 16.71 -8.48 31.88
CA ILE A 66 15.98 -7.21 31.72
C ILE A 66 16.90 -6.19 31.07
N VAL A 67 16.40 -5.50 30.02
CA VAL A 67 17.12 -4.50 29.23
C VAL A 67 16.26 -3.27 28.99
N ASN A 68 16.85 -2.18 28.54
CA ASN A 68 16.11 -1.00 28.13
C ASN A 68 15.54 -1.20 26.70
N PRO A 69 14.20 -1.21 26.51
CA PRO A 69 13.58 -1.45 25.21
C PRO A 69 13.58 -0.22 24.28
N ARG A 70 14.19 0.89 24.66
CA ARG A 70 14.32 2.13 23.87
C ARG A 70 12.98 2.66 23.33
N GLY A 71 11.94 2.61 24.13
CA GLY A 71 10.60 3.10 23.78
C GLY A 71 9.71 2.06 23.07
N LEU A 72 10.26 0.90 22.67
CA LEU A 72 9.47 -0.19 22.10
C LEU A 72 8.45 -0.71 23.15
N ARG A 73 7.20 -0.90 22.73
CA ARG A 73 6.17 -1.49 23.58
C ARG A 73 6.42 -3.00 23.73
N VAL A 74 6.67 -3.42 24.94
CA VAL A 74 6.95 -4.82 25.27
C VAL A 74 5.85 -5.35 26.19
N GLU A 75 5.36 -6.54 25.93
CA GLU A 75 4.43 -7.23 26.82
C GLU A 75 5.17 -7.86 27.98
N GLY A 76 4.77 -7.53 29.20
CA GLY A 76 5.42 -7.99 30.42
C GLY A 76 6.73 -7.25 30.74
N GLU A 77 7.68 -7.93 31.39
CA GLU A 77 8.99 -7.37 31.68
C GLU A 77 9.83 -7.24 30.40
N PRO A 78 10.61 -6.15 30.24
CA PRO A 78 11.40 -5.93 29.04
C PRO A 78 12.68 -6.80 29.03
N THR A 79 12.51 -8.10 29.00
CA THR A 79 13.62 -9.03 28.77
C THR A 79 14.04 -9.02 27.31
N VAL A 80 15.25 -9.46 27.00
CA VAL A 80 15.74 -9.61 25.62
C VAL A 80 14.73 -10.41 24.78
N ARG A 81 14.20 -11.52 25.33
CA ARG A 81 13.20 -12.39 24.69
C ARG A 81 11.93 -11.62 24.32
N ASN A 82 11.40 -10.84 25.25
CA ASN A 82 10.18 -10.07 25.04
C ASN A 82 10.41 -8.86 24.10
N VAL A 83 11.58 -8.24 24.13
CA VAL A 83 12.00 -7.22 23.17
C VAL A 83 12.07 -7.81 21.76
N LEU A 84 12.70 -8.98 21.59
CA LEU A 84 12.76 -9.66 20.30
C LEU A 84 11.37 -10.03 19.76
N ALA A 85 10.50 -10.54 20.63
CA ALA A 85 9.11 -10.86 20.26
C ALA A 85 8.36 -9.61 19.78
N ALA A 86 8.53 -8.47 20.47
CA ALA A 86 7.92 -7.20 20.07
C ALA A 86 8.48 -6.68 18.74
N LEU A 87 9.79 -6.80 18.51
CA LEU A 87 10.42 -6.42 17.24
C LEU A 87 9.91 -7.27 16.07
N ARG A 88 9.88 -8.58 16.22
CA ARG A 88 9.37 -9.50 15.20
C ARG A 88 7.92 -9.22 14.87
N ARG A 89 7.11 -8.91 15.87
CA ARG A 89 5.70 -8.54 15.68
C ARG A 89 5.55 -7.24 14.89
N ALA A 90 6.33 -6.22 15.20
CA ALA A 90 6.21 -4.91 14.58
C ALA A 90 6.80 -4.86 13.16
N TRP A 91 7.88 -5.59 12.90
CA TRP A 91 8.70 -5.41 11.71
C TRP A 91 8.79 -6.63 10.78
N CYS A 92 8.35 -7.81 11.24
CA CYS A 92 8.55 -9.08 10.54
C CYS A 92 7.26 -9.90 10.38
N HIS A 93 6.09 -9.31 10.54
CA HIS A 93 4.80 -10.02 10.45
C HIS A 93 4.23 -9.95 9.02
N THR A 94 3.01 -9.48 8.84
CA THR A 94 2.34 -9.27 7.53
C THR A 94 2.56 -7.86 6.99
N VAL A 95 3.39 -7.07 7.68
CA VAL A 95 3.82 -5.72 7.28
C VAL A 95 5.33 -5.65 7.28
N GLY A 96 5.88 -5.04 6.25
CA GLY A 96 7.25 -4.58 6.18
C GLY A 96 7.27 -3.06 6.00
N ALA A 97 8.06 -2.33 6.78
CA ALA A 97 8.20 -0.90 6.64
C ALA A 97 9.64 -0.51 6.29
N GLU A 98 9.79 0.29 5.23
CA GLU A 98 11.08 0.87 4.83
C GLU A 98 11.12 2.34 5.24
N LEU A 99 11.87 2.66 6.27
CA LEU A 99 11.95 3.99 6.86
C LEU A 99 13.39 4.51 6.96
N GLY A 100 14.39 3.64 6.82
CA GLY A 100 15.81 3.96 7.00
C GLY A 100 16.36 5.04 6.04
N HIS A 101 15.73 5.19 4.86
CA HIS A 101 16.10 6.18 3.86
C HIS A 101 15.56 7.60 4.14
N ILE A 102 14.62 7.75 5.08
CA ILE A 102 14.04 9.06 5.43
C ILE A 102 15.08 9.87 6.19
N ARG A 103 15.49 11.00 5.60
CA ARG A 103 16.57 11.86 6.14
C ARG A 103 16.14 12.68 7.35
N ASP A 104 14.87 13.08 7.38
CA ASP A 104 14.30 13.85 8.50
C ASP A 104 14.07 12.93 9.70
N LEU A 105 14.86 13.15 10.77
CA LEU A 105 14.84 12.30 11.96
C LEU A 105 13.51 12.38 12.74
N GLU A 106 12.84 13.54 12.76
CA GLU A 106 11.55 13.68 13.45
C GLU A 106 10.51 12.78 12.77
N LYS A 107 10.42 12.85 11.44
CA LYS A 107 9.49 12.04 10.65
C LYS A 107 9.77 10.56 10.79
N ARG A 108 11.06 10.18 10.67
CA ARG A 108 11.48 8.79 10.79
C ARG A 108 11.17 8.22 12.18
N ASN A 109 11.50 8.94 13.24
CA ASN A 109 11.22 8.51 14.61
C ASN A 109 9.71 8.39 14.86
N TRP A 110 8.93 9.37 14.43
CA TRP A 110 7.47 9.30 14.55
C TRP A 110 6.91 8.08 13.83
N LEU A 111 7.36 7.79 12.59
CA LEU A 111 6.92 6.60 11.85
C LEU A 111 7.31 5.30 12.56
N GLN A 112 8.53 5.20 13.09
CA GLN A 112 8.97 4.03 13.86
C GLN A 112 8.08 3.81 15.09
N GLU A 113 7.80 4.87 15.85
CA GLU A 113 6.88 4.81 17.00
C GLU A 113 5.48 4.35 16.59
N GLN A 114 4.96 4.83 15.45
CA GLN A 114 3.63 4.42 14.97
C GLN A 114 3.61 2.96 14.51
N VAL A 115 4.64 2.49 13.79
CA VAL A 115 4.76 1.09 13.37
C VAL A 115 4.84 0.16 14.60
N GLU A 116 5.65 0.52 15.59
CA GLU A 116 5.81 -0.24 16.83
C GLU A 116 4.56 -0.19 17.74
N ALA A 117 3.68 0.77 17.50
CA ALA A 117 2.42 0.95 18.22
C ALA A 117 1.19 0.42 17.46
N LEU A 118 1.37 -0.13 16.25
CA LEU A 118 0.23 -0.65 15.48
C LEU A 118 -0.58 -1.64 16.34
N PRO A 119 -1.91 -1.47 16.39
CA PRO A 119 -2.78 -2.41 17.08
C PRO A 119 -2.66 -3.80 16.47
N HIS A 120 -2.90 -4.83 17.26
CA HIS A 120 -3.10 -6.16 16.71
C HIS A 120 -4.36 -6.20 15.83
N ALA A 121 -4.38 -7.07 14.83
CA ALA A 121 -5.60 -7.32 14.06
C ALA A 121 -6.79 -7.68 14.98
N SER A 122 -6.51 -8.37 16.11
CA SER A 122 -7.51 -8.71 17.13
C SER A 122 -8.14 -7.51 17.84
N ASP A 123 -7.56 -6.31 17.76
CA ASP A 123 -8.03 -5.12 18.46
C ASP A 123 -9.10 -4.34 17.67
N LEU A 124 -9.38 -4.75 16.42
CA LEU A 124 -10.48 -4.20 15.66
C LEU A 124 -11.82 -4.66 16.21
N ASP A 125 -12.77 -3.74 16.28
CA ASP A 125 -14.12 -4.07 16.71
C ASP A 125 -14.87 -4.94 15.67
N ASP A 126 -15.89 -5.63 16.14
CA ASP A 126 -16.71 -6.53 15.32
C ASP A 126 -17.44 -5.81 14.16
N GLU A 127 -17.76 -4.53 14.31
CA GLU A 127 -18.43 -3.75 13.27
C GLU A 127 -17.48 -3.51 12.11
N THR A 128 -16.26 -3.08 12.40
CA THR A 128 -15.20 -2.90 11.41
C THR A 128 -14.90 -4.22 10.68
N ARG A 129 -14.80 -5.34 11.40
CA ARG A 129 -14.57 -6.67 10.78
C ARG A 129 -15.71 -7.09 9.85
N ARG A 130 -16.97 -6.86 10.27
CA ARG A 130 -18.13 -7.16 9.42
C ARG A 130 -18.18 -6.24 8.20
N ARG A 131 -17.75 -5.01 8.33
CA ARG A 131 -17.62 -4.07 7.22
C ARG A 131 -16.59 -4.59 6.20
N ILE A 132 -15.37 -4.92 6.65
CA ILE A 132 -14.31 -5.50 5.81
C ILE A 132 -14.83 -6.74 5.06
N LEU A 133 -15.45 -7.68 5.77
CA LEU A 133 -16.00 -8.88 5.16
C LEU A 133 -17.06 -8.56 4.09
N ARG A 134 -17.96 -7.63 4.36
CA ARG A 134 -18.97 -7.18 3.40
C ARG A 134 -18.33 -6.62 2.14
N GLU A 135 -17.33 -5.78 2.28
CA GLU A 135 -16.61 -5.14 1.18
C GLU A 135 -15.84 -6.15 0.32
N LEU A 136 -15.19 -7.13 0.93
CA LEU A 136 -14.54 -8.23 0.22
C LEU A 136 -15.56 -9.07 -0.57
N VAL A 137 -16.72 -9.38 0.03
CA VAL A 137 -17.80 -10.10 -0.64
C VAL A 137 -18.39 -9.29 -1.80
N GLN A 138 -18.54 -7.97 -1.65
CA GLN A 138 -19.02 -7.09 -2.72
C GLN A 138 -18.01 -7.03 -3.87
N ALA A 139 -16.72 -6.88 -3.57
CA ALA A 139 -15.65 -6.84 -4.55
C ALA A 139 -15.62 -8.12 -5.40
N THR A 140 -15.56 -9.27 -4.75
CA THR A 140 -15.53 -10.58 -5.40
C THR A 140 -16.85 -10.88 -6.13
N GLY A 141 -17.99 -10.57 -5.51
CA GLY A 141 -19.32 -10.82 -6.07
C GLY A 141 -19.57 -10.08 -7.37
N LEU A 142 -19.14 -8.82 -7.47
CA LEU A 142 -19.20 -8.04 -8.71
C LEU A 142 -18.41 -8.71 -9.83
N GLU A 143 -17.17 -9.09 -9.57
CA GLU A 143 -16.31 -9.66 -10.61
C GLU A 143 -16.78 -11.06 -11.04
N GLN A 144 -17.24 -11.88 -10.13
CA GLN A 144 -17.83 -13.17 -10.45
C GLN A 144 -19.12 -13.02 -11.28
N PHE A 145 -19.92 -11.99 -11.02
CA PHE A 145 -21.08 -11.69 -11.85
C PHE A 145 -20.67 -11.29 -13.27
N LEU A 146 -19.70 -10.37 -13.40
CA LEU A 146 -19.18 -9.93 -14.70
C LEU A 146 -18.61 -11.11 -15.51
N MET A 147 -17.85 -11.99 -14.86
CA MET A 147 -17.26 -13.19 -15.49
C MET A 147 -18.31 -14.11 -16.11
N ARG A 148 -19.44 -14.29 -15.42
CA ARG A 148 -20.53 -15.16 -15.90
C ARG A 148 -21.40 -14.50 -16.96
N ARG A 149 -21.63 -13.19 -16.83
CA ARG A 149 -22.59 -12.46 -17.68
C ARG A 149 -21.97 -11.90 -18.95
N TYR A 150 -20.72 -11.45 -18.88
CA TYR A 150 -20.05 -10.72 -19.96
C TYR A 150 -18.81 -11.44 -20.48
N ILE A 151 -19.00 -12.70 -20.86
CA ILE A 151 -17.93 -13.56 -21.41
C ILE A 151 -17.25 -12.87 -22.60
N GLY A 152 -15.91 -12.83 -22.60
CA GLY A 152 -15.10 -12.21 -23.65
C GLY A 152 -15.03 -10.69 -23.60
N LYS A 153 -15.61 -10.04 -22.59
CA LYS A 153 -15.38 -8.61 -22.32
C LYS A 153 -14.20 -8.44 -21.35
N LYS A 154 -13.55 -7.28 -21.42
CA LYS A 154 -12.38 -6.95 -20.59
C LYS A 154 -12.75 -5.92 -19.53
N TRP A 155 -12.26 -6.10 -18.31
CA TRP A 155 -12.35 -5.12 -17.22
C TRP A 155 -11.12 -5.09 -16.32
N PHE A 156 -10.13 -5.98 -16.52
CA PHE A 156 -8.89 -6.11 -15.74
C PHE A 156 -9.16 -6.36 -14.27
N SER A 157 -9.50 -7.59 -13.95
CA SER A 157 -9.94 -8.06 -12.65
C SER A 157 -9.02 -7.64 -11.49
N LEU A 158 -9.66 -7.31 -10.35
CA LEU A 158 -9.00 -7.05 -9.07
C LEU A 158 -8.74 -8.33 -8.28
N GLU A 159 -9.36 -9.48 -8.65
CA GLU A 159 -9.26 -10.71 -7.85
C GLU A 159 -7.81 -11.13 -7.60
N GLY A 160 -7.50 -11.35 -6.32
CA GLY A 160 -6.17 -11.52 -5.75
C GLY A 160 -5.64 -10.27 -5.02
N ASN A 161 -6.33 -9.11 -5.15
CA ASN A 161 -6.02 -7.85 -4.45
C ASN A 161 -7.31 -7.18 -3.93
N GLU A 162 -8.32 -7.95 -3.55
CA GLU A 162 -9.63 -7.46 -3.10
C GLU A 162 -9.53 -6.55 -1.87
N ALA A 163 -8.48 -6.70 -1.06
CA ALA A 163 -8.21 -5.84 0.08
C ALA A 163 -8.09 -4.35 -0.28
N LEU A 164 -7.87 -4.01 -1.56
CA LEU A 164 -7.93 -2.62 -2.03
C LEU A 164 -9.27 -1.96 -1.67
N ILE A 165 -10.39 -2.68 -1.74
CA ILE A 165 -11.71 -2.11 -1.48
C ILE A 165 -11.88 -1.70 -0.01
N PRO A 166 -11.68 -2.57 1.00
CA PRO A 166 -11.70 -2.14 2.40
C PRO A 166 -10.64 -1.08 2.74
N VAL A 167 -9.46 -1.11 2.13
CA VAL A 167 -8.41 -0.09 2.29
C VAL A 167 -8.90 1.28 1.82
N LEU A 168 -9.53 1.36 0.65
CA LEU A 168 -10.08 2.62 0.13
C LEU A 168 -11.30 3.08 0.93
N ASN A 169 -12.20 2.18 1.34
CA ASN A 169 -13.34 2.58 2.17
C ASN A 169 -12.89 3.09 3.55
N GLU A 170 -11.88 2.48 4.16
CA GLU A 170 -11.26 3.03 5.38
C GLU A 170 -10.77 4.47 5.16
N LEU A 171 -10.11 4.74 4.02
CA LEU A 171 -9.69 6.09 3.67
C LEU A 171 -10.87 7.05 3.55
N LEU A 172 -12.02 6.62 2.97
CA LEU A 172 -13.23 7.45 2.92
C LEU A 172 -13.71 7.83 4.32
N VAL A 173 -13.78 6.84 5.22
CA VAL A 173 -14.24 7.02 6.61
C VAL A 173 -13.36 8.00 7.37
N ILE A 174 -12.03 7.76 7.39
CA ILE A 174 -11.11 8.59 8.18
C ILE A 174 -10.94 9.99 7.59
N SER A 175 -10.93 10.13 6.27
CA SER A 175 -10.78 11.43 5.61
C SER A 175 -12.01 12.31 5.80
N SER A 176 -13.21 11.75 5.71
CA SER A 176 -14.46 12.48 5.95
C SER A 176 -14.58 12.92 7.42
N ALA A 177 -14.17 12.08 8.37
CA ALA A 177 -14.11 12.44 9.79
C ALA A 177 -13.12 13.60 10.07
N ASP A 178 -12.00 13.68 9.30
CA ASP A 178 -11.02 14.78 9.35
C ASP A 178 -11.40 15.98 8.47
N LYS A 179 -12.63 16.03 7.96
CA LYS A 179 -13.19 17.13 7.16
C LYS A 179 -12.50 17.34 5.81
N VAL A 180 -11.95 16.30 5.22
CA VAL A 180 -11.58 16.29 3.81
C VAL A 180 -12.84 16.48 2.99
N GLU A 181 -12.79 17.38 2.01
CA GLU A 181 -13.93 17.70 1.14
C GLU A 181 -13.91 16.86 -0.13
N GLU A 182 -12.71 16.43 -0.54
CA GLU A 182 -12.56 15.65 -1.77
C GLU A 182 -11.37 14.72 -1.74
N LEU A 183 -11.58 13.48 -2.24
CA LEU A 183 -10.53 12.58 -2.66
C LEU A 183 -10.46 12.55 -4.19
N ALA A 184 -9.29 12.88 -4.74
CA ALA A 184 -9.03 12.90 -6.17
C ALA A 184 -8.22 11.67 -6.59
N PHE A 185 -8.85 10.74 -7.31
CA PHE A 185 -8.25 9.46 -7.69
C PHE A 185 -7.58 9.54 -9.08
N GLY A 186 -6.34 9.05 -9.14
CA GLY A 186 -5.66 8.61 -10.37
C GLY A 186 -5.47 7.10 -10.31
N MET A 187 -5.89 6.38 -11.33
CA MET A 187 -5.85 4.93 -11.29
C MET A 187 -5.69 4.34 -12.70
N ALA A 188 -4.84 3.31 -12.81
CA ALA A 188 -4.72 2.46 -14.00
C ALA A 188 -6.00 1.60 -14.20
N HIS A 189 -5.96 0.67 -15.15
CA HIS A 189 -7.12 -0.14 -15.53
C HIS A 189 -7.47 -1.25 -14.52
N ARG A 190 -6.47 -1.87 -13.84
CA ARG A 190 -6.70 -3.03 -12.97
C ARG A 190 -7.52 -2.66 -11.74
N GLY A 191 -8.62 -3.36 -11.53
CA GLY A 191 -9.55 -3.11 -10.44
C GLY A 191 -10.39 -1.84 -10.58
N ARG A 192 -10.22 -1.06 -11.66
CA ARG A 192 -10.89 0.23 -11.83
C ARG A 192 -12.42 0.11 -11.81
N ILE A 193 -12.96 -0.90 -12.48
CA ILE A 193 -14.42 -1.15 -12.49
C ILE A 193 -14.93 -1.42 -11.07
N ASN A 194 -14.19 -2.20 -10.30
CA ASN A 194 -14.51 -2.51 -8.92
C ASN A 194 -14.50 -1.26 -8.03
N VAL A 195 -13.47 -0.42 -8.16
CA VAL A 195 -13.36 0.86 -7.44
C VAL A 195 -14.47 1.84 -7.86
N LEU A 196 -14.80 1.92 -9.17
CA LEU A 196 -15.88 2.79 -9.63
C LEU A 196 -17.24 2.43 -9.00
N VAL A 197 -17.53 1.14 -8.82
CA VAL A 197 -18.80 0.67 -8.25
C VAL A 197 -18.78 0.72 -6.72
N ASN A 198 -17.80 0.10 -6.09
CA ASN A 198 -17.81 -0.12 -4.64
C ASN A 198 -17.27 1.06 -3.82
N ILE A 199 -16.53 1.99 -4.45
CA ILE A 199 -15.95 3.17 -3.79
C ILE A 199 -16.60 4.46 -4.27
N LEU A 200 -16.71 4.66 -5.61
CA LEU A 200 -17.33 5.88 -6.17
C LEU A 200 -18.84 5.76 -6.38
N GLU A 201 -19.46 4.67 -5.94
CA GLU A 201 -20.92 4.43 -6.00
C GLU A 201 -21.50 4.55 -7.41
N LYS A 202 -20.73 4.20 -8.46
CA LYS A 202 -21.27 4.11 -9.80
C LYS A 202 -22.34 3.03 -9.86
N SER A 203 -23.54 3.37 -10.31
CA SER A 203 -24.65 2.42 -10.30
C SER A 203 -24.40 1.21 -11.21
N TYR A 204 -24.92 0.05 -10.82
CA TYR A 204 -24.88 -1.16 -11.63
C TYR A 204 -25.55 -0.97 -12.99
N GLU A 205 -26.63 -0.16 -13.06
CA GLU A 205 -27.31 0.15 -14.30
C GLU A 205 -26.36 0.88 -15.27
N GLN A 206 -25.68 1.92 -14.81
CA GLN A 206 -24.68 2.63 -15.61
C GLN A 206 -23.56 1.71 -16.06
N LEU A 207 -23.04 0.88 -15.16
CA LEU A 207 -21.98 -0.07 -15.47
C LEU A 207 -22.42 -1.07 -16.54
N PHE A 208 -23.57 -1.72 -16.36
CA PHE A 208 -24.03 -2.75 -17.31
C PHE A 208 -24.39 -2.17 -18.68
N THR A 209 -24.93 -0.95 -18.73
CA THR A 209 -25.12 -0.25 -19.98
C THR A 209 -23.80 -0.08 -20.76
N GLU A 210 -22.69 0.28 -20.06
CA GLU A 210 -21.37 0.38 -20.69
C GLU A 210 -20.81 -0.98 -21.17
N PHE A 211 -21.23 -2.09 -20.55
CA PHE A 211 -20.86 -3.44 -21.02
C PHE A 211 -21.68 -3.87 -22.24
N GLU A 212 -22.91 -3.38 -22.42
CA GLU A 212 -23.83 -3.74 -23.47
C GLU A 212 -23.74 -2.83 -24.71
N GLU A 213 -23.19 -1.60 -24.57
CA GLU A 213 -22.98 -0.66 -25.66
C GLU A 213 -22.09 -1.25 -26.77
N SER A 214 -22.54 -1.14 -28.02
CA SER A 214 -21.76 -1.51 -29.19
C SER A 214 -20.78 -0.40 -29.58
N TRP A 215 -19.58 -0.74 -30.03
CA TRP A 215 -18.55 0.20 -30.48
C TRP A 215 -19.05 1.22 -31.52
N ALA A 216 -20.03 0.84 -32.35
CA ALA A 216 -20.54 1.71 -33.42
C ALA A 216 -21.32 2.92 -32.89
N GLU A 217 -22.03 2.82 -31.79
CA GLU A 217 -22.79 3.93 -31.18
C GLU A 217 -21.90 4.92 -30.43
N ASP A 218 -20.83 4.42 -29.78
CA ASP A 218 -19.87 5.26 -29.07
C ASP A 218 -19.10 6.23 -29.98
N PHE A 219 -18.72 5.79 -31.18
CA PHE A 219 -18.05 6.64 -32.17
C PHE A 219 -18.92 7.81 -32.64
N VAL A 220 -20.21 7.59 -32.85
CA VAL A 220 -21.15 8.62 -33.33
C VAL A 220 -21.47 9.66 -32.27
N LYS A 221 -21.42 9.29 -30.98
CA LYS A 221 -21.69 10.18 -29.83
C LYS A 221 -20.45 10.84 -29.23
N GLY A 222 -19.26 10.63 -29.81
CA GLY A 222 -17.99 11.19 -29.30
C GLY A 222 -17.45 10.51 -28.03
N GLY A 223 -17.94 9.30 -27.69
CA GLY A 223 -17.56 8.54 -26.51
C GLY A 223 -16.69 7.32 -26.80
N GLY A 224 -15.77 7.39 -27.75
CA GLY A 224 -14.96 6.26 -28.26
C GLY A 224 -13.95 5.65 -27.30
N ASP A 225 -14.03 5.89 -25.98
CA ASP A 225 -13.10 5.31 -25.02
C ASP A 225 -13.69 4.07 -24.31
N VAL A 226 -12.81 3.13 -23.95
CA VAL A 226 -13.20 1.88 -23.31
C VAL A 226 -13.64 2.11 -21.84
N LYS A 227 -14.57 1.28 -21.37
CA LYS A 227 -15.19 1.43 -20.03
C LYS A 227 -14.19 1.55 -18.86
N TYR A 228 -13.06 0.85 -18.95
CA TYR A 228 -12.02 0.87 -17.91
C TYR A 228 -11.04 2.07 -18.00
N HIS A 229 -11.28 3.02 -18.92
CA HIS A 229 -10.58 4.31 -18.98
C HIS A 229 -11.44 5.49 -18.54
N ARG A 230 -12.75 5.34 -18.47
CA ARG A 230 -13.67 6.44 -18.14
C ARG A 230 -13.45 6.98 -16.74
N GLY A 231 -13.46 8.31 -16.62
CA GLY A 231 -13.51 9.01 -15.34
C GLY A 231 -14.91 8.96 -14.74
N TYR A 232 -15.01 9.26 -13.45
CA TYR A 232 -16.28 9.34 -12.73
C TYR A 232 -16.18 10.33 -11.57
N SER A 233 -17.31 10.86 -11.14
CA SER A 233 -17.38 11.78 -10.00
C SER A 233 -18.71 11.59 -9.29
N SER A 234 -18.69 11.56 -7.97
CA SER A 234 -19.87 11.39 -7.12
C SER A 234 -19.73 12.14 -5.81
N ASP A 235 -20.86 12.51 -5.23
CA ASP A 235 -20.98 12.96 -3.84
C ASP A 235 -21.58 11.81 -3.03
N ILE A 236 -20.88 11.39 -2.00
CA ILE A 236 -21.29 10.29 -1.14
C ILE A 236 -21.48 10.73 0.32
N ILE A 237 -22.21 9.94 1.07
CA ILE A 237 -22.21 10.00 2.53
C ILE A 237 -21.47 8.77 3.03
N THR A 238 -20.35 9.01 3.69
CA THR A 238 -19.50 7.90 4.20
C THR A 238 -20.13 7.18 5.39
N ASP A 239 -19.64 6.03 5.76
CA ASP A 239 -20.05 5.30 6.97
C ASP A 239 -19.88 6.13 8.26
N ALA A 240 -19.02 7.16 8.24
CA ALA A 240 -18.91 8.15 9.31
C ALA A 240 -20.09 9.18 9.31
N GLY A 241 -21.02 9.10 8.37
CA GLY A 241 -22.15 10.01 8.24
C GLY A 241 -21.80 11.40 7.71
N ALA A 242 -20.59 11.59 7.16
CA ALA A 242 -20.11 12.87 6.65
C ALA A 242 -20.06 12.88 5.10
N PRO A 243 -20.37 14.03 4.46
CA PRO A 243 -20.31 14.16 3.02
C PRO A 243 -18.84 14.17 2.55
N LEU A 244 -18.60 13.53 1.38
CA LEU A 244 -17.29 13.51 0.74
C LEU A 244 -17.49 13.49 -0.77
N HIS A 245 -16.77 14.36 -1.48
CA HIS A 245 -16.72 14.34 -2.93
C HIS A 245 -15.64 13.40 -3.41
N LEU A 246 -15.96 12.51 -4.34
CA LEU A 246 -15.01 11.60 -4.98
C LEU A 246 -14.90 11.94 -6.45
N SER A 247 -13.68 12.05 -6.96
CA SER A 247 -13.46 12.25 -8.39
C SER A 247 -12.33 11.36 -8.89
N MET A 248 -12.58 10.61 -9.96
CA MET A 248 -11.59 9.79 -10.63
C MET A 248 -11.33 10.36 -12.03
N SER A 249 -10.07 10.67 -12.31
CA SER A 249 -9.66 11.13 -13.63
C SER A 249 -9.79 10.02 -14.67
N SER A 250 -10.10 10.38 -15.91
CA SER A 250 -9.97 9.45 -17.05
C SER A 250 -8.53 8.95 -17.14
N ASN A 251 -8.36 7.71 -17.60
CA ASN A 251 -7.08 7.03 -17.69
C ASN A 251 -6.78 6.70 -19.16
N PRO A 252 -5.58 7.03 -19.68
CA PRO A 252 -5.15 6.55 -20.98
C PRO A 252 -4.56 5.14 -20.91
N SER A 253 -4.36 4.50 -22.06
CA SER A 253 -3.61 3.23 -22.15
C SER A 253 -2.12 3.39 -21.79
N HIS A 254 -1.58 4.61 -21.85
CA HIS A 254 -0.23 4.90 -21.38
C HIS A 254 -0.22 4.88 -19.84
N LEU A 255 0.34 3.81 -19.27
CA LEU A 255 0.38 3.61 -17.83
C LEU A 255 1.07 4.77 -17.12
N GLU A 256 0.57 5.13 -15.93
CA GLU A 256 1.06 6.19 -15.04
C GLU A 256 0.79 7.63 -15.48
N TRP A 257 0.47 7.90 -16.76
CA TRP A 257 0.27 9.26 -17.27
C TRP A 257 -0.96 9.97 -16.70
N GLY A 258 -1.95 9.25 -16.21
CA GLY A 258 -3.11 9.81 -15.52
C GLY A 258 -2.76 10.42 -14.13
N HIS A 259 -1.66 10.03 -13.52
CA HIS A 259 -1.30 10.43 -12.17
C HIS A 259 -0.89 11.89 -12.05
N PRO A 260 0.08 12.42 -12.83
CA PRO A 260 0.39 13.85 -12.79
C PRO A 260 -0.80 14.73 -13.21
N VAL A 261 -1.67 14.24 -14.09
CA VAL A 261 -2.92 14.96 -14.43
C VAL A 261 -3.84 15.04 -13.21
N THR A 262 -3.98 13.96 -12.44
CA THR A 262 -4.76 13.95 -11.19
C THR A 262 -4.17 14.92 -10.17
N LEU A 263 -2.84 14.96 -10.01
CA LEU A 263 -2.17 15.92 -9.12
C LEU A 263 -2.43 17.38 -9.57
N GLY A 264 -2.34 17.66 -10.85
CA GLY A 264 -2.67 18.98 -11.41
C GLY A 264 -4.12 19.39 -11.13
N ARG A 265 -5.07 18.45 -11.24
CA ARG A 265 -6.48 18.66 -10.89
C ARG A 265 -6.66 18.91 -9.38
N ALA A 266 -6.02 18.09 -8.52
CA ALA A 266 -6.07 18.29 -7.08
C ALA A 266 -5.52 19.67 -6.70
N ARG A 267 -4.37 20.07 -7.27
CA ARG A 267 -3.77 21.39 -7.07
C ARG A 267 -4.72 22.54 -7.45
N ALA A 268 -5.38 22.42 -8.62
CA ALA A 268 -6.36 23.42 -9.06
C ALA A 268 -7.55 23.52 -8.10
N LYS A 269 -8.07 22.37 -7.62
CA LYS A 269 -9.18 22.31 -6.66
C LYS A 269 -8.81 22.89 -5.30
N GLN A 270 -7.60 22.61 -4.79
CA GLN A 270 -7.07 23.22 -3.59
C GLN A 270 -7.05 24.74 -3.73
N ARG A 271 -6.52 25.27 -4.83
CA ARG A 271 -6.49 26.69 -5.11
C ARG A 271 -7.89 27.34 -5.19
N LEU A 272 -8.83 26.67 -5.86
CA LEU A 272 -10.22 27.17 -5.99
C LEU A 272 -10.97 27.19 -4.65
N ARG A 273 -10.61 26.33 -3.71
CA ARG A 273 -11.19 26.24 -2.35
C ARG A 273 -10.45 27.07 -1.31
N ASN A 274 -9.37 27.77 -1.67
CA ASN A 274 -8.45 28.42 -0.73
C ASN A 274 -7.97 27.40 0.34
N ASP A 275 -7.59 26.19 -0.11
CA ASP A 275 -7.04 25.13 0.71
C ASP A 275 -5.51 25.27 0.75
N ASP A 276 -5.03 26.31 1.41
CA ASP A 276 -3.61 26.65 1.46
C ASP A 276 -2.80 25.58 2.22
N ASP A 277 -3.42 24.95 3.22
CA ASP A 277 -2.85 23.84 3.99
C ASP A 277 -2.87 22.50 3.20
N ARG A 278 -3.57 22.46 2.05
CA ARG A 278 -3.69 21.26 1.18
C ARG A 278 -4.18 20.01 1.89
N ARG A 279 -5.08 20.20 2.84
CA ARG A 279 -5.66 19.14 3.66
C ARG A 279 -7.06 18.71 3.23
N ARG A 280 -7.80 19.56 2.51
CA ARG A 280 -9.21 19.35 2.19
C ARG A 280 -9.43 18.66 0.83
N CYS A 281 -8.44 18.72 -0.08
CA CYS A 281 -8.45 17.96 -1.32
C CYS A 281 -7.20 17.06 -1.36
N VAL A 282 -7.39 15.75 -1.22
CA VAL A 282 -6.31 14.77 -1.07
C VAL A 282 -6.23 13.89 -2.32
N PRO A 283 -5.09 13.85 -3.02
CA PRO A 283 -4.89 12.93 -4.13
C PRO A 283 -4.54 11.52 -3.66
N VAL A 284 -5.11 10.54 -4.36
CA VAL A 284 -4.88 9.11 -4.18
C VAL A 284 -4.50 8.51 -5.53
N LEU A 285 -3.32 7.92 -5.62
CA LEU A 285 -2.75 7.39 -6.86
C LEU A 285 -2.59 5.88 -6.76
N ILE A 286 -3.26 5.15 -7.66
CA ILE A 286 -3.29 3.68 -7.63
C ILE A 286 -2.54 3.15 -8.85
N HIS A 287 -1.46 2.43 -8.60
CA HIS A 287 -0.46 1.98 -9.57
C HIS A 287 -0.51 0.47 -9.76
N GLY A 288 0.13 -0.03 -10.83
CA GLY A 288 0.53 -1.42 -10.96
C GLY A 288 2.00 -1.59 -10.58
N ASP A 289 2.37 -2.77 -10.09
CA ASP A 289 3.71 -3.11 -9.63
C ASP A 289 4.78 -3.03 -10.73
N ALA A 290 4.46 -3.47 -11.94
CA ALA A 290 5.39 -3.39 -13.07
C ALA A 290 5.56 -1.96 -13.62
N SER A 291 4.49 -1.15 -13.61
CA SER A 291 4.53 0.20 -14.17
C SER A 291 5.18 1.21 -13.22
N PHE A 292 5.07 1.03 -11.93
CA PHE A 292 5.60 1.96 -10.93
C PHE A 292 7.12 2.15 -11.06
N PRO A 293 7.97 1.11 -11.09
CA PRO A 293 9.41 1.27 -11.34
C PRO A 293 9.74 1.50 -12.82
N GLY A 294 8.91 0.98 -13.74
CA GLY A 294 9.23 0.92 -15.17
C GLY A 294 8.92 2.17 -15.98
N GLN A 295 8.03 3.05 -15.48
CA GLN A 295 7.61 4.26 -16.20
C GLN A 295 8.27 5.50 -15.62
N GLY A 296 9.15 6.17 -16.39
CA GLY A 296 9.88 7.37 -15.96
C GLY A 296 9.00 8.51 -15.46
N ILE A 297 7.75 8.60 -15.91
CA ILE A 297 6.77 9.59 -15.45
C ILE A 297 6.46 9.47 -13.94
N VAL A 298 6.62 8.29 -13.33
CA VAL A 298 6.48 8.11 -11.88
C VAL A 298 7.55 8.88 -11.14
N GLN A 299 8.81 8.73 -11.54
CA GLN A 299 9.95 9.44 -10.94
C GLN A 299 9.83 10.95 -11.15
N GLU A 300 9.42 11.40 -12.34
CA GLU A 300 9.15 12.81 -12.61
C GLU A 300 8.05 13.36 -11.71
N THR A 301 6.96 12.61 -11.52
CA THR A 301 5.83 12.98 -10.66
C THR A 301 6.27 13.10 -9.20
N MET A 302 7.02 12.13 -8.68
CA MET A 302 7.54 12.17 -7.31
C MET A 302 8.57 13.30 -7.13
N ASN A 303 9.38 13.59 -8.14
CA ASN A 303 10.32 14.71 -8.10
C ASN A 303 9.60 16.07 -8.00
N LEU A 304 8.40 16.21 -8.53
CA LEU A 304 7.61 17.43 -8.44
C LEU A 304 6.91 17.60 -7.08
N ALA A 305 6.69 16.51 -6.35
CA ALA A 305 5.81 16.49 -5.17
C ALA A 305 6.19 17.49 -4.07
N ALA A 306 7.50 17.71 -3.84
CA ALA A 306 8.00 18.63 -2.83
C ALA A 306 8.31 20.04 -3.33
N LEU A 307 8.12 20.32 -4.63
CA LEU A 307 8.40 21.62 -5.21
C LEU A 307 7.21 22.58 -4.98
N ASP A 308 7.46 23.81 -4.50
CA ASP A 308 6.43 24.81 -4.15
C ASP A 308 5.41 25.05 -5.26
N GLY A 309 5.85 25.09 -6.52
CA GLY A 309 5.00 25.30 -7.69
C GLY A 309 4.05 24.13 -7.98
N TYR A 310 4.36 22.93 -7.51
CA TYR A 310 3.69 21.69 -7.91
C TYR A 310 3.06 20.92 -6.74
N THR A 311 3.59 21.09 -5.52
CA THR A 311 3.14 20.31 -4.36
C THR A 311 1.64 20.39 -4.13
N VAL A 312 1.06 19.27 -3.77
CA VAL A 312 -0.35 19.07 -3.39
C VAL A 312 -0.50 18.74 -1.89
N GLY A 313 0.58 18.90 -1.12
CA GLY A 313 0.62 18.52 0.30
C GLY A 313 0.70 17.00 0.49
N GLY A 314 1.43 16.33 -0.41
CA GLY A 314 1.60 14.89 -0.45
C GLY A 314 0.43 14.13 -1.08
N SER A 315 0.74 12.94 -1.56
CA SER A 315 -0.18 11.98 -2.18
C SER A 315 -0.12 10.65 -1.47
N ILE A 316 -1.22 9.91 -1.45
CA ILE A 316 -1.22 8.51 -1.02
C ILE A 316 -1.08 7.65 -2.27
N HIS A 317 0.05 6.96 -2.39
CA HIS A 317 0.32 6.02 -3.47
C HIS A 317 -0.01 4.60 -2.99
N ILE A 318 -0.80 3.87 -3.78
CA ILE A 318 -1.14 2.47 -3.51
C ILE A 318 -0.74 1.66 -4.73
N ILE A 319 0.13 0.68 -4.54
CA ILE A 319 0.52 -0.24 -5.60
C ILE A 319 -0.31 -1.51 -5.48
N ILE A 320 -1.09 -1.85 -6.52
CA ILE A 320 -1.70 -3.17 -6.66
C ILE A 320 -0.58 -4.10 -7.12
N ASN A 321 0.11 -4.71 -6.17
CA ASN A 321 1.22 -5.60 -6.44
C ASN A 321 0.72 -7.03 -6.62
N ASN A 322 0.50 -7.42 -7.85
CA ASN A 322 0.06 -8.76 -8.20
C ASN A 322 1.18 -9.68 -8.65
N GLN A 323 2.43 -9.25 -8.48
CA GLN A 323 3.65 -10.04 -8.69
C GLN A 323 3.81 -10.57 -10.12
N ILE A 324 3.24 -9.86 -11.11
CA ILE A 324 3.43 -10.18 -12.52
C ILE A 324 3.19 -8.95 -13.41
N GLY A 325 4.11 -8.62 -14.28
CA GLY A 325 3.99 -7.53 -15.25
C GLY A 325 3.65 -8.04 -16.64
N PHE A 326 2.37 -7.98 -17.06
CA PHE A 326 1.86 -8.58 -18.28
C PHE A 326 2.12 -10.08 -18.33
N THR A 327 3.32 -10.52 -18.74
CA THR A 327 3.76 -11.93 -18.81
C THR A 327 5.11 -12.16 -18.12
N ALA A 328 5.71 -11.11 -17.53
CA ALA A 328 7.03 -11.17 -16.91
C ALA A 328 6.93 -11.34 -15.40
N ASP A 329 7.71 -12.23 -14.84
CA ASP A 329 7.86 -12.41 -13.40
C ASP A 329 8.63 -11.24 -12.77
N PRO A 330 8.50 -11.00 -11.44
CA PRO A 330 9.17 -9.88 -10.76
C PRO A 330 10.68 -9.83 -10.99
N GLU A 331 11.33 -10.98 -11.09
CA GLU A 331 12.77 -11.11 -11.33
C GLU A 331 13.22 -10.49 -12.68
N ASP A 332 12.30 -10.42 -13.64
CA ASP A 332 12.54 -9.86 -14.98
C ASP A 332 12.03 -8.40 -15.10
N LEU A 333 11.35 -7.87 -14.08
CA LEU A 333 10.69 -6.55 -14.14
C LEU A 333 11.55 -5.42 -13.57
N PHE A 334 12.29 -5.67 -12.50
CA PHE A 334 13.08 -4.64 -11.81
C PHE A 334 14.29 -5.24 -11.11
N THR A 335 15.35 -4.44 -11.01
CA THR A 335 16.64 -4.87 -10.43
C THR A 335 16.62 -4.90 -8.90
N GLY A 336 15.80 -4.05 -8.29
CA GLY A 336 15.68 -3.93 -6.82
C GLY A 336 14.92 -5.11 -6.22
N ARG A 337 14.81 -5.12 -4.91
CA ARG A 337 14.02 -6.12 -4.19
C ARG A 337 12.53 -5.87 -4.35
N TYR A 338 12.12 -4.61 -4.37
CA TYR A 338 10.72 -4.19 -4.40
C TYR A 338 10.44 -3.30 -5.60
N CYS A 339 9.24 -3.39 -6.13
CA CYS A 339 8.78 -2.47 -7.17
C CYS A 339 8.77 -1.00 -6.68
N THR A 340 8.76 -0.79 -5.38
CA THR A 340 8.71 0.52 -4.72
C THR A 340 10.07 1.16 -4.45
N ASP A 341 11.19 0.49 -4.75
CA ASP A 341 12.55 1.00 -4.47
C ASP A 341 12.81 2.39 -5.07
N VAL A 342 12.13 2.74 -6.16
CA VAL A 342 12.19 4.07 -6.77
C VAL A 342 11.74 5.19 -5.81
N ALA A 343 10.80 4.94 -4.91
CA ALA A 343 10.26 5.93 -3.97
C ALA A 343 11.25 6.31 -2.85
N ARG A 344 12.22 5.46 -2.57
CA ARG A 344 13.26 5.72 -1.55
C ARG A 344 14.08 6.97 -1.84
N GLY A 345 14.27 7.31 -3.13
CA GLY A 345 14.99 8.51 -3.55
C GLY A 345 14.28 9.83 -3.20
N TYR A 346 13.01 9.76 -2.83
CA TYR A 346 12.14 10.93 -2.56
C TYR A 346 11.73 11.06 -1.08
N ASP A 347 12.39 10.35 -0.17
CA ASP A 347 12.08 10.32 1.27
C ASP A 347 10.63 9.90 1.59
N ALA A 348 9.95 9.18 0.70
CA ALA A 348 8.60 8.69 0.93
C ALA A 348 8.66 7.42 1.79
N PRO A 349 7.96 7.33 2.93
CA PRO A 349 7.85 6.08 3.67
C PRO A 349 7.12 5.02 2.83
N ILE A 350 7.59 3.78 2.93
CA ILE A 350 7.07 2.66 2.16
C ILE A 350 6.59 1.59 3.14
N PHE A 351 5.35 1.15 2.94
CA PHE A 351 4.74 0.07 3.70
C PHE A 351 4.34 -1.05 2.75
N HIS A 352 4.97 -2.21 2.90
CA HIS A 352 4.57 -3.44 2.21
C HIS A 352 3.57 -4.17 3.10
N VAL A 353 2.45 -4.58 2.57
CA VAL A 353 1.42 -5.24 3.35
C VAL A 353 0.82 -6.44 2.60
N ASN A 354 0.66 -7.56 3.31
CA ASN A 354 0.03 -8.75 2.77
C ASN A 354 -1.47 -8.49 2.55
N GLY A 355 -1.93 -8.54 1.30
CA GLY A 355 -3.34 -8.31 0.94
C GLY A 355 -4.32 -9.35 1.49
N HIS A 356 -3.85 -10.49 1.99
CA HIS A 356 -4.67 -11.47 2.70
C HIS A 356 -4.85 -11.17 4.19
N ASP A 357 -4.24 -10.08 4.67
CA ASP A 357 -4.47 -9.52 6.00
C ASP A 357 -5.18 -8.15 5.90
N PRO A 358 -6.47 -8.12 5.53
CA PRO A 358 -7.18 -6.87 5.28
C PRO A 358 -7.34 -6.01 6.55
N GLU A 359 -7.32 -6.62 7.72
CA GLU A 359 -7.35 -5.92 9.01
C GLU A 359 -6.07 -5.08 9.19
N THR A 360 -4.91 -5.64 8.89
CA THR A 360 -3.65 -4.90 8.90
C THR A 360 -3.56 -3.89 7.75
N CYS A 361 -4.08 -4.23 6.56
CA CYS A 361 -4.13 -3.30 5.43
C CYS A 361 -4.83 -1.98 5.77
N ILE A 362 -5.98 -2.01 6.46
CA ILE A 362 -6.68 -0.78 6.86
C ILE A 362 -5.92 0.00 7.94
N GLN A 363 -5.20 -0.67 8.83
CA GLN A 363 -4.36 0.02 9.83
C GLN A 363 -3.20 0.76 9.17
N ILE A 364 -2.57 0.16 8.16
CA ILE A 364 -1.53 0.82 7.35
C ILE A 364 -2.11 2.02 6.59
N MET A 365 -3.34 1.92 6.07
CA MET A 365 -4.00 3.07 5.46
C MET A 365 -4.21 4.21 6.47
N ARG A 366 -4.61 3.92 7.71
CA ARG A 366 -4.73 4.91 8.80
C ARG A 366 -3.39 5.61 9.05
N LEU A 367 -2.32 4.84 9.13
CA LEU A 367 -0.97 5.38 9.35
C LEU A 367 -0.51 6.24 8.16
N ALA A 368 -0.69 5.76 6.94
CA ALA A 368 -0.33 6.49 5.72
C ALA A 368 -1.10 7.82 5.60
N TYR A 369 -2.40 7.81 5.87
CA TYR A 369 -3.21 9.01 5.90
C TYR A 369 -2.74 9.99 6.98
N ALA A 370 -2.49 9.52 8.21
CA ALA A 370 -2.02 10.35 9.31
C ALA A 370 -0.66 11.00 9.00
N TYR A 371 0.27 10.24 8.39
CA TYR A 371 1.55 10.77 7.94
C TYR A 371 1.38 11.88 6.89
N ARG A 372 0.60 11.62 5.85
CA ARG A 372 0.31 12.59 4.79
C ARG A 372 -0.29 13.88 5.36
N GLN A 373 -1.28 13.77 6.24
CA GLN A 373 -1.96 14.91 6.84
C GLN A 373 -1.07 15.70 7.82
N ARG A 374 -0.14 15.01 8.48
CA ARG A 374 0.78 15.63 9.42
C ARG A 374 1.96 16.32 8.73
N TYR A 375 2.55 15.68 7.75
CA TYR A 375 3.83 16.10 7.17
C TYR A 375 3.73 16.63 5.75
N HIS A 376 2.55 16.55 5.12
CA HIS A 376 2.30 17.01 3.75
C HIS A 376 3.27 16.44 2.72
N GLN A 377 3.58 15.15 2.85
CA GLN A 377 4.49 14.39 1.97
C GLN A 377 3.82 13.13 1.43
N ASP A 378 4.40 12.63 0.35
CA ASP A 378 3.99 11.37 -0.27
C ASP A 378 4.23 10.20 0.67
N VAL A 379 3.39 9.19 0.57
CA VAL A 379 3.49 7.91 1.26
C VAL A 379 3.11 6.79 0.30
N VAL A 380 3.78 5.65 0.40
CA VAL A 380 3.60 4.52 -0.51
C VAL A 380 3.13 3.29 0.27
N ILE A 381 2.04 2.69 -0.19
CA ILE A 381 1.53 1.40 0.28
C ILE A 381 1.67 0.40 -0.86
N ASP A 382 2.45 -0.63 -0.66
CA ASP A 382 2.64 -1.75 -1.56
C ASP A 382 1.75 -2.91 -1.12
N LEU A 383 0.59 -3.06 -1.77
CA LEU A 383 -0.41 -4.06 -1.44
C LEU A 383 -0.10 -5.36 -2.17
N TYR A 384 0.56 -6.28 -1.46
CA TYR A 384 0.94 -7.59 -1.99
C TYR A 384 -0.24 -8.53 -2.14
N GLY A 385 -0.45 -8.99 -3.34
CA GLY A 385 -1.44 -9.98 -3.68
C GLY A 385 -0.95 -10.86 -4.82
N TYR A 386 -1.88 -11.27 -5.69
CA TYR A 386 -1.59 -12.06 -6.87
C TYR A 386 -2.57 -11.75 -7.99
N ARG A 387 -2.34 -12.26 -9.19
CA ARG A 387 -3.24 -12.16 -10.33
C ARG A 387 -3.91 -13.48 -10.59
N LYS A 388 -5.16 -13.61 -10.17
CA LYS A 388 -5.92 -14.85 -10.29
C LYS A 388 -6.26 -15.24 -11.73
N TYR A 389 -6.59 -14.28 -12.58
CA TYR A 389 -6.92 -14.47 -13.99
C TYR A 389 -5.75 -14.02 -14.90
N GLY A 390 -5.93 -14.09 -16.22
CA GLY A 390 -4.95 -13.57 -17.17
C GLY A 390 -4.71 -12.06 -17.03
N HIS A 391 -3.86 -11.49 -17.88
CA HIS A 391 -3.68 -10.04 -17.91
C HIS A 391 -5.03 -9.33 -18.09
N ASN A 392 -5.90 -9.90 -18.89
CA ASN A 392 -7.32 -9.58 -18.97
C ASN A 392 -8.15 -10.88 -19.04
N GLU A 393 -9.47 -10.77 -19.00
CA GLU A 393 -10.41 -11.90 -18.85
C GLU A 393 -10.52 -12.79 -20.11
N THR A 394 -9.86 -12.44 -21.21
CA THR A 394 -9.84 -13.26 -22.43
C THR A 394 -8.58 -14.12 -22.55
N GLU A 395 -7.68 -14.04 -21.59
CA GLU A 395 -6.41 -14.78 -21.58
C GLU A 395 -6.44 -15.91 -20.57
N GLU A 396 -5.73 -17.00 -20.91
CA GLU A 396 -5.59 -18.16 -20.03
C GLU A 396 -4.43 -17.95 -19.04
N PRO A 397 -4.70 -17.85 -17.72
CA PRO A 397 -3.67 -17.56 -16.72
C PRO A 397 -2.61 -18.65 -16.60
N ALA A 398 -2.95 -19.90 -16.90
CA ALA A 398 -2.01 -21.02 -16.81
C ALA A 398 -0.82 -20.91 -17.79
N PHE A 399 -0.92 -20.05 -18.81
CA PHE A 399 0.19 -19.83 -19.75
C PHE A 399 1.28 -18.89 -19.18
N THR A 400 0.93 -18.05 -18.24
CA THR A 400 1.84 -17.03 -17.69
C THR A 400 2.14 -17.23 -16.20
N GLN A 401 1.14 -17.61 -15.41
CA GLN A 401 1.28 -17.78 -13.94
C GLN A 401 0.60 -19.06 -13.44
N PRO A 402 1.06 -20.24 -13.85
CA PRO A 402 0.39 -21.51 -13.49
C PRO A 402 0.43 -21.82 -12.00
N MET A 403 1.41 -21.25 -11.25
CA MET A 403 1.52 -21.47 -9.81
C MET A 403 0.57 -20.59 -9.00
N MET A 404 0.19 -19.43 -9.51
CA MET A 404 -0.83 -18.56 -8.91
C MET A 404 -2.24 -19.13 -9.12
#